data_4c9701e10cdff0e35478030d121b07ab
#
_entry.id   4c9701e10cdff0e35478030d121b07ab
#
_cell.length_a   1.000
_cell.length_b   1.000
_cell.length_c   1.000
_cell.angle_alpha   90.00
_cell.angle_beta   90.00
_cell.angle_gamma   90.00
#
_symmetry.space_group_name_H-M   'P 1'
#
loop_
_entity.id
_entity.type
_entity.pdbx_description
1 polymer ?
#
loop_
_entity_poly.entity_id
_entity_poly.type
_entity_poly.pdbx_seq_one_letter_code
_entity_poly.pdbx_strand_id
1 'polypeptide(L)' 'MQYKGESLGRYIRERKLLMAARDLRESDERVYDICLRYGFDSQQTFTRIFTRTFNQPPGAYRKENHSQTH' A
#
# COMPACT_ATOMS: atom_id res chain seq x y z
N MET A 1 -9.09 -18.68 -18.55
CA MET A 1 -8.56 -17.92 -18.62
C MET A 1 -7.29 -18.04 -18.52
N GLN A 2 -6.54 -17.53 -19.00
CA GLN A 2 -5.33 -17.64 -18.85
C GLN A 2 -4.73 -16.50 -18.42
N TYR A 3 -3.72 -16.51 -17.67
CA TYR A 3 -3.11 -15.40 -17.21
C TYR A 3 -1.85 -15.22 -17.83
N LYS A 4 -1.39 -14.06 -18.04
CA LYS A 4 -0.14 -13.81 -18.60
C LYS A 4 0.68 -13.55 -17.44
N GLY A 5 1.93 -13.67 -17.49
CA GLY A 5 2.86 -13.45 -16.40
C GLY A 5 2.72 -12.08 -15.81
N GLU A 6 2.53 -11.10 -16.66
CA GLU A 6 2.44 -9.76 -16.15
C GLU A 6 1.16 -9.59 -15.35
N SER A 7 0.11 -10.29 -15.67
CA SER A 7 -1.11 -10.19 -14.90
C SER A 7 -0.89 -10.74 -13.51
N LEU A 8 -0.14 -11.79 -13.42
CA LEU A 8 0.12 -12.39 -12.13
C LEU A 8 0.95 -11.44 -11.27
N GLY A 9 1.95 -10.82 -11.84
CA GLY A 9 2.78 -9.91 -11.09
C GLY A 9 1.99 -8.71 -10.60
N ARG A 10 1.06 -8.23 -11.45
CA ARG A 10 0.24 -7.12 -11.06
C ARG A 10 -0.67 -7.50 -9.90
N TYR A 11 -1.21 -8.68 -9.95
CA TYR A 11 -2.09 -9.15 -8.90
C TYR A 11 -1.35 -9.19 -7.55
N ILE A 12 -0.13 -9.67 -7.54
CA ILE A 12 0.65 -9.75 -6.32
C ILE A 12 0.93 -8.36 -5.77
N ARG A 13 1.26 -7.44 -6.65
CA ARG A 13 1.55 -6.08 -6.23
C ARG A 13 0.31 -5.42 -5.63
N GLU A 14 -0.84 -5.62 -6.25
CA GLU A 14 -2.05 -5.02 -5.73
C GLU A 14 -2.42 -5.61 -4.39
N ARG A 15 -2.17 -6.88 -4.22
CA ARG A 15 -2.47 -7.50 -2.97
C ARG A 15 -1.60 -6.93 -1.87
N LYS A 16 -0.32 -6.69 -2.14
CA LYS A 16 0.58 -6.09 -1.18
C LYS A 16 0.11 -4.69 -0.83
N LEU A 17 -0.36 -3.95 -1.81
CA LEU A 17 -0.85 -2.61 -1.56
C LEU A 17 -2.09 -2.63 -0.68
N LEU A 18 -2.98 -3.57 -0.91
CA LEU A 18 -4.18 -3.66 -0.10
C LEU A 18 -3.83 -3.97 1.35
N MET A 19 -2.87 -4.86 1.54
CA MET A 19 -2.46 -5.21 2.89
C MET A 19 -1.75 -4.05 3.55
N ALA A 20 -0.95 -3.32 2.79
CA ALA A 20 -0.27 -2.15 3.32
C ALA A 20 -1.29 -1.07 3.70
N ALA A 21 -2.32 -0.91 2.90
CA ALA A 21 -3.35 0.07 3.18
C ALA A 21 -4.05 -0.28 4.49
N ARG A 22 -4.30 -1.55 4.69
CA ARG A 22 -4.92 -1.99 5.91
C ARG A 22 -4.03 -1.69 7.11
N ASP A 23 -2.73 -1.95 6.98
CA ASP A 23 -1.79 -1.66 8.06
C ASP A 23 -1.77 -0.16 8.34
N LEU A 24 -1.84 0.65 7.31
CA LEU A 24 -1.85 2.09 7.49
C LEU A 24 -3.07 2.53 8.28
N ARG A 25 -4.21 1.91 8.01
CA ARG A 25 -5.43 2.28 8.72
C ARG A 25 -5.46 1.79 10.14
N GLU A 26 -4.93 0.61 10.37
CA GLU A 26 -5.08 -0.04 11.66
C GLU A 26 -3.91 0.05 12.60
N SER A 27 -2.83 0.62 12.20
CA SER A 27 -1.69 0.74 13.09
C SER A 27 -1.07 2.11 12.94
N ASP A 28 -0.14 2.43 13.83
CA ASP A 28 0.56 3.69 13.75
C ASP A 28 1.95 3.51 13.21
N GLU A 29 2.22 2.40 12.55
CA GLU A 29 3.54 2.16 12.03
C GLU A 29 3.87 3.16 10.94
N ARG A 30 5.14 3.46 10.79
CA ARG A 30 5.54 4.42 9.80
C ARG A 30 5.34 3.84 8.41
N VAL A 31 5.07 4.71 7.46
CA VAL A 31 4.93 4.31 6.08
C VAL A 31 6.17 3.56 5.62
N TYR A 32 7.34 4.03 6.03
CA TYR A 32 8.59 3.38 5.65
C TYR A 32 8.65 1.94 6.16
N ASP A 33 8.23 1.70 7.38
CA ASP A 33 8.25 0.37 7.95
C ASP A 33 7.30 -0.55 7.21
N ILE A 34 6.15 -0.06 6.84
CA ILE A 34 5.19 -0.84 6.12
C ILE A 34 5.73 -1.14 4.72
N CYS A 35 6.36 -0.16 4.11
CA CYS A 35 6.98 -0.33 2.81
C CYS A 35 7.98 -1.48 2.84
N LEU A 36 8.83 -1.51 3.85
CA LEU A 36 9.82 -2.56 3.95
C LEU A 36 9.19 -3.91 4.23
N ARG A 37 8.14 -3.91 5.02
CA ARG A 37 7.48 -5.15 5.36
C ARG A 37 6.99 -5.89 4.13
N TYR A 38 6.51 -5.15 3.16
CA TYR A 38 5.98 -5.76 1.96
C TYR A 38 6.96 -5.79 0.79
N GLY A 39 8.21 -5.47 1.07
CA GLY A 39 9.24 -5.65 0.06
C GLY A 39 9.31 -4.64 -1.06
N PHE A 40 8.87 -3.42 -0.83
CA PHE A 40 9.01 -2.40 -1.85
C PHE A 40 10.43 -1.87 -1.85
N ASP A 41 10.93 -1.51 -3.00
CA ASP A 41 12.30 -1.02 -3.14
C ASP A 41 12.58 0.21 -2.31
N SER A 42 11.67 1.10 -2.22
CA SER A 42 11.88 2.31 -1.45
C SER A 42 10.53 2.91 -1.11
N GLN A 43 10.52 3.79 -0.14
CA GLN A 43 9.29 4.45 0.24
C GLN A 43 8.76 5.30 -0.90
N GLN A 44 9.66 5.87 -1.68
CA GLN A 44 9.27 6.69 -2.79
C GLN A 44 8.50 5.87 -3.82
N THR A 45 8.99 4.67 -4.13
CA THR A 45 8.33 3.80 -5.07
C THR A 45 6.97 3.38 -4.51
N PHE A 46 6.95 3.03 -3.24
CA PHE A 46 5.70 2.62 -2.60
C PHE A 46 4.68 3.76 -2.66
N THR A 47 5.10 4.96 -2.32
CA THR A 47 4.21 6.10 -2.31
C THR A 47 3.64 6.37 -3.70
N ARG A 48 4.49 6.27 -4.70
CA ARG A 48 4.04 6.51 -6.06
C ARG A 48 2.98 5.49 -6.49
N ILE A 49 3.24 4.22 -6.25
CA ILE A 49 2.32 3.17 -6.64
C ILE A 49 1.02 3.29 -5.83
N PHE A 50 1.17 3.57 -4.54
CA PHE A 50 0.01 3.70 -3.68
C PHE A 50 -0.88 4.85 -4.13
N THR A 51 -0.28 5.99 -4.42
CA THR A 51 -1.02 7.15 -4.86
C THR A 51 -1.77 6.86 -6.15
N ARG A 52 -1.12 6.13 -7.04
CA ARG A 52 -1.75 5.80 -8.30
C ARG A 52 -2.94 4.87 -8.11
N THR A 53 -2.83 3.94 -7.18
CA THR A 53 -3.88 2.97 -6.97
C THR A 53 -5.03 3.53 -6.15
N PHE A 54 -4.73 4.31 -5.12
CA PHE A 54 -5.75 4.80 -4.21
C PHE A 54 -6.08 6.27 -4.38
N ASN A 55 -5.43 6.93 -5.32
CA ASN A 55 -5.65 8.34 -5.60
C ASN A 55 -5.31 9.26 -4.44
N GLN A 56 -4.46 8.81 -3.55
CA GLN A 56 -3.98 9.67 -2.48
C GLN A 56 -2.76 9.02 -1.85
N PRO A 57 -1.85 9.82 -1.34
CA PRO A 57 -0.63 9.27 -0.74
C PRO A 57 -0.93 8.50 0.53
N PRO A 58 -0.02 7.61 0.93
CA PRO A 58 -0.25 6.79 2.11
C PRO A 58 -0.53 7.59 3.37
N GLY A 59 0.16 8.70 3.55
CA GLY A 59 -0.06 9.53 4.73
C GLY A 59 -1.45 10.11 4.77
N ALA A 60 -1.93 10.58 3.63
CA ALA A 60 -3.25 11.14 3.54
C ALA A 60 -4.31 10.06 3.72
N TYR A 61 -4.03 8.89 3.16
CA TYR A 61 -4.95 7.77 3.27
C TYR A 61 -5.15 7.40 4.74
N ARG A 62 -4.05 7.34 5.50
CA ARG A 62 -4.13 7.02 6.91
C ARG A 62 -4.95 8.07 7.64
N LYS A 63 -4.65 9.32 7.35
CA LYS A 63 -5.33 10.39 8.02
C LYS A 63 -6.83 10.34 7.83
N GLU A 64 -7.26 10.03 6.65
CA GLU A 64 -8.67 9.95 6.40
C GLU A 64 -9.34 8.67 6.83
N ASN A 65 -8.60 7.59 6.90
CA ASN A 65 -9.18 6.29 7.19
C ASN A 65 -8.77 5.65 8.50
N HIS A 66 -7.99 6.35 9.30
CA HIS A 66 -7.50 5.80 10.55
C HIS A 66 -8.69 5.68 11.49
N SER A 67 -8.94 4.52 11.91
CA SER A 67 -10.10 4.33 12.68
C SER A 67 -9.96 4.69 14.09
N GLN A 68 -8.92 5.25 14.55
CA GLN A 68 -8.73 5.60 15.77
C GLN A 68 -9.56 6.54 16.20
N THR A 69 -10.07 7.02 16.22
CA THR A 69 -10.89 7.92 16.58
C THR A 69 -11.00 8.27 17.71
N HIS A 70 -11.08 8.44 18.09
CA HIS A 70 -11.24 8.78 18.93
C HIS A 70 -11.63 9.09 19.28
#